data_e00df1eca4ac8b4cdef6c320339f3355
#
_entry.id   e00df1eca4ac8b4cdef6c320339f3355
#
_cell.length_a   1.000
_cell.length_b   1.000
_cell.length_c   1.000
_cell.angle_alpha   90.00
_cell.angle_beta   90.00
_cell.angle_gamma   90.00
#
_symmetry.space_group_name_H-M   'P 1'
#
loop_
_entity.id
_entity.type
_entity.pdbx_description
1 polymer ?
#
loop_
_entity_poly.entity_id
_entity_poly.type
_entity_poly.pdbx_seq_one_letter_code
_entity_poly.pdbx_strand_id
1 'polypeptide(L)'
;MADGTILMPATVNWASSEGNAVSALLSTMLANSDATKAAGVSIVKTEMTFPSLLSYMYRQETNGAVGDFTVPTYNMFNLATGYNGGVYDESYNWTLDPEYIEQGMNVQHLYDKELDKLSMDMVYGVEPDDEATYLDLWEKYIIRWNELLPMVPLYSNIYVTVYPNTIDNYAEDSFWGFERAILYANWVGTK
;
A
#
# COMPACT_ATOMS: atom_id res chain seq x y z
N MET A 1 9.97 -2.10 28.08
CA MET A 1 10.05 -1.60 29.48
C MET A 1 11.13 -0.54 29.52
N ALA A 2 11.00 0.46 30.35
CA ALA A 2 11.96 1.57 30.46
C ALA A 2 13.38 1.13 30.92
N ASP A 3 13.49 -0.06 31.46
CA ASP A 3 14.74 -0.69 31.91
C ASP A 3 15.42 -1.57 30.83
N GLY A 4 14.95 -1.56 29.62
CA GLY A 4 15.46 -2.36 28.50
C GLY A 4 15.02 -3.82 28.51
N THR A 5 14.12 -4.22 29.40
CA THR A 5 13.61 -5.60 29.45
C THR A 5 12.69 -5.87 28.25
N ILE A 6 13.01 -6.89 27.46
CA ILE A 6 12.17 -7.38 26.38
C ILE A 6 11.11 -8.30 26.99
N LEU A 7 9.83 -7.91 26.86
CA LEU A 7 8.73 -8.69 27.43
C LEU A 7 8.48 -9.99 26.67
N MET A 8 8.57 -9.95 25.35
CA MET A 8 8.37 -11.10 24.48
C MET A 8 9.12 -10.88 23.17
N PRO A 9 10.04 -11.77 22.79
CA PRO A 9 10.64 -11.72 21.46
C PRO A 9 9.54 -11.87 20.37
N ALA A 10 9.58 -11.03 19.37
CA ALA A 10 8.67 -11.10 18.25
C ALA A 10 9.42 -11.45 16.96
N THR A 11 8.86 -12.35 16.16
CA THR A 11 9.37 -12.64 14.81
C THR A 11 8.41 -12.11 13.77
N VAL A 12 8.91 -11.29 12.87
CA VAL A 12 8.19 -10.80 11.69
C VAL A 12 8.63 -11.63 10.49
N ASN A 13 7.73 -12.42 9.94
CA ASN A 13 7.93 -13.17 8.71
C ASN A 13 7.58 -12.26 7.52
N TRP A 14 8.57 -11.92 6.73
CA TRP A 14 8.46 -11.00 5.62
C TRP A 14 8.50 -11.72 4.27
N ALA A 15 7.41 -11.62 3.49
CA ALA A 15 7.36 -12.07 2.11
C ALA A 15 7.82 -10.95 1.17
N SER A 16 8.74 -11.26 0.27
CA SER A 16 9.30 -10.35 -0.72
C SER A 16 9.34 -11.02 -2.09
N SER A 17 9.09 -10.26 -3.15
CA SER A 17 9.30 -10.77 -4.50
C SER A 17 10.79 -10.93 -4.83
N GLU A 18 11.11 -11.95 -5.60
CA GLU A 18 12.46 -12.20 -6.11
C GLU A 18 12.99 -10.99 -6.89
N GLY A 19 14.27 -10.72 -6.76
CA GLY A 19 14.96 -9.66 -7.49
C GLY A 19 14.58 -8.22 -7.07
N ASN A 20 13.84 -8.04 -5.99
CA ASN A 20 13.47 -6.71 -5.49
C ASN A 20 14.65 -6.06 -4.73
N ALA A 21 15.34 -5.11 -5.38
CA ALA A 21 16.50 -4.43 -4.81
C ALA A 21 16.15 -3.61 -3.55
N VAL A 22 14.96 -3.04 -3.47
CA VAL A 22 14.49 -2.29 -2.30
C VAL A 22 14.33 -3.22 -1.11
N SER A 23 13.70 -4.38 -1.29
CA SER A 23 13.56 -5.39 -0.25
C SER A 23 14.91 -5.90 0.25
N ALA A 24 15.89 -6.05 -0.64
CA ALA A 24 17.26 -6.43 -0.27
C ALA A 24 17.93 -5.36 0.61
N LEU A 25 17.82 -4.09 0.22
CA LEU A 25 18.36 -2.96 0.98
C LEU A 25 17.68 -2.86 2.36
N LEU A 26 16.35 -2.86 2.40
CA LEU A 26 15.58 -2.79 3.65
C LEU A 26 15.91 -3.94 4.60
N SER A 27 16.03 -5.16 4.08
CA SER A 27 16.42 -6.33 4.89
C SER A 27 17.77 -6.10 5.58
N THR A 28 18.75 -5.56 4.84
CA THR A 28 20.06 -5.24 5.39
C THR A 28 20.00 -4.14 6.46
N MET A 29 19.21 -3.09 6.21
CA MET A 29 19.03 -1.99 7.16
C MET A 29 18.35 -2.46 8.46
N LEU A 30 17.29 -3.24 8.35
CA LEU A 30 16.55 -3.74 9.50
C LEU A 30 17.36 -4.76 10.34
N ALA A 31 18.12 -5.65 9.68
CA ALA A 31 18.98 -6.60 10.36
C ALA A 31 20.11 -5.92 11.17
N ASN A 32 20.57 -4.75 10.72
CA ASN A 32 21.61 -3.96 11.39
C ASN A 32 21.08 -2.90 12.34
N SER A 33 19.77 -2.70 12.41
CA SER A 33 19.15 -1.67 13.25
C SER A 33 19.27 -2.00 14.73
N ASP A 34 19.87 -1.08 15.49
CA ASP A 34 19.94 -1.21 16.95
C ASP A 34 18.55 -1.05 17.59
N ALA A 35 17.65 -0.28 16.98
CA ALA A 35 16.27 -0.15 17.43
C ALA A 35 15.50 -1.48 17.30
N THR A 36 15.65 -2.19 16.18
CA THR A 36 15.04 -3.51 15.97
C THR A 36 15.54 -4.52 17.01
N LYS A 37 16.86 -4.54 17.26
CA LYS A 37 17.48 -5.41 18.27
C LYS A 37 17.02 -5.05 19.69
N ALA A 38 16.99 -3.77 20.04
CA ALA A 38 16.56 -3.28 21.34
C ALA A 38 15.07 -3.57 21.61
N ALA A 39 14.23 -3.55 20.55
CA ALA A 39 12.82 -3.92 20.64
C ALA A 39 12.60 -5.45 20.78
N GLY A 40 13.63 -6.27 20.63
CA GLY A 40 13.51 -7.73 20.64
C GLY A 40 12.80 -8.30 19.42
N VAL A 41 12.82 -7.57 18.30
CA VAL A 41 12.18 -7.98 17.05
C VAL A 41 13.20 -8.66 16.15
N SER A 42 12.84 -9.84 15.64
CA SER A 42 13.58 -10.56 14.61
C SER A 42 12.79 -10.53 13.30
N ILE A 43 13.44 -10.17 12.19
CA ILE A 43 12.82 -10.11 10.88
C ILE A 43 13.41 -11.19 10.00
N VAL A 44 12.55 -12.09 9.50
CA VAL A 44 12.91 -13.19 8.62
C VAL A 44 12.31 -12.94 7.25
N LYS A 45 13.15 -12.58 6.28
CA LYS A 45 12.74 -12.36 4.88
C LYS A 45 12.76 -13.68 4.10
N THR A 46 11.67 -13.95 3.39
CA THR A 46 11.55 -15.05 2.42
C THR A 46 11.28 -14.48 1.04
N GLU A 47 12.12 -14.84 0.07
CA GLU A 47 11.92 -14.45 -1.33
C GLU A 47 11.09 -15.50 -2.06
N MET A 48 10.19 -15.04 -2.91
CA MET A 48 9.30 -15.88 -3.68
C MET A 48 8.89 -15.20 -4.99
N THR A 49 8.29 -15.95 -5.90
CA THR A 49 7.72 -15.38 -7.12
C THR A 49 6.61 -14.40 -6.78
N PHE A 50 6.38 -13.39 -7.63
CA PHE A 50 5.34 -12.39 -7.38
C PHE A 50 3.92 -12.99 -7.29
N PRO A 51 3.52 -13.98 -8.13
CA PRO A 51 2.25 -14.68 -7.95
C PRO A 51 2.11 -15.35 -6.58
N SER A 52 3.15 -16.01 -6.08
CA SER A 52 3.13 -16.63 -4.76
C SER A 52 2.98 -15.60 -3.64
N LEU A 53 3.68 -14.46 -3.75
CA LEU A 53 3.56 -13.36 -2.79
C LEU A 53 2.13 -12.83 -2.72
N LEU A 54 1.49 -12.59 -3.88
CA LEU A 54 0.10 -12.15 -3.94
C LEU A 54 -0.85 -13.19 -3.34
N SER A 55 -0.62 -14.48 -3.60
CA SER A 55 -1.43 -15.56 -3.05
C SER A 55 -1.39 -15.59 -1.52
N TYR A 56 -0.21 -15.42 -0.91
CA TYR A 56 -0.08 -15.31 0.54
C TYR A 56 -0.71 -14.04 1.10
N MET A 57 -0.63 -12.93 0.39
CA MET A 57 -1.21 -11.66 0.81
C MET A 57 -2.75 -11.70 0.76
N TYR A 58 -3.32 -12.21 -0.34
CA TYR A 58 -4.77 -12.35 -0.50
C TYR A 58 -5.35 -13.57 0.23
N ARG A 59 -4.50 -14.45 0.75
CA ARG A 59 -4.88 -15.75 1.36
C ARG A 59 -5.71 -16.65 0.45
N GLN A 60 -5.42 -16.59 -0.84
CA GLN A 60 -6.07 -17.40 -1.88
C GLN A 60 -5.11 -17.66 -3.03
N GLU A 61 -5.32 -18.73 -3.77
CA GLU A 61 -4.53 -18.99 -4.96
C GLU A 61 -4.71 -17.88 -6.00
N THR A 62 -3.61 -17.39 -6.53
CA THR A 62 -3.57 -16.46 -7.66
C THR A 62 -2.58 -16.93 -8.71
N ASN A 63 -2.97 -16.86 -9.99
CA ASN A 63 -2.10 -17.14 -11.13
C ASN A 63 -1.37 -18.50 -11.08
N GLY A 64 -2.02 -19.54 -10.56
CA GLY A 64 -1.48 -20.89 -10.51
C GLY A 64 -0.36 -21.10 -9.48
N ALA A 65 -0.23 -20.25 -8.49
CA ALA A 65 0.69 -20.45 -7.38
C ALA A 65 0.32 -21.74 -6.61
N VAL A 66 1.32 -22.47 -6.14
CA VAL A 66 1.14 -23.72 -5.40
C VAL A 66 1.52 -23.50 -3.94
N GLY A 67 0.61 -23.80 -3.03
CA GLY A 67 0.82 -23.68 -1.57
C GLY A 67 -0.48 -23.71 -0.80
N ASP A 68 -0.38 -23.72 0.53
CA ASP A 68 -1.51 -23.47 1.42
C ASP A 68 -1.51 -21.99 1.80
N PHE A 69 -2.37 -21.23 1.14
CA PHE A 69 -2.47 -19.77 1.32
C PHE A 69 -3.52 -19.38 2.36
N THR A 70 -4.33 -20.31 2.84
CA THR A 70 -5.40 -20.03 3.81
C THR A 70 -4.85 -19.73 5.21
N VAL A 71 -3.64 -20.21 5.51
CA VAL A 71 -2.98 -19.98 6.78
C VAL A 71 -2.14 -18.70 6.72
N PRO A 72 -2.29 -17.79 7.69
CA PRO A 72 -1.45 -16.57 7.78
C PRO A 72 0.01 -16.94 8.07
N THR A 73 0.83 -17.02 7.04
CA THR A 73 2.25 -17.42 7.15
C THR A 73 3.17 -16.20 7.31
N TYR A 74 2.81 -15.10 6.67
CA TYR A 74 3.61 -13.87 6.64
C TYR A 74 2.87 -12.71 7.29
N ASN A 75 3.63 -11.84 7.97
CA ASN A 75 3.13 -10.68 8.70
C ASN A 75 3.48 -9.36 8.00
N MET A 76 4.42 -9.39 7.04
CA MET A 76 4.89 -8.22 6.34
C MET A 76 5.09 -8.52 4.85
N PHE A 77 4.70 -7.56 4.02
CA PHE A 77 4.83 -7.62 2.57
C PHE A 77 5.42 -6.30 2.08
N ASN A 78 6.30 -6.35 1.07
CA ASN A 78 6.79 -5.15 0.40
C ASN A 78 6.20 -5.07 -1.01
N LEU A 79 5.35 -4.08 -1.23
CA LEU A 79 4.62 -3.88 -2.47
C LEU A 79 4.64 -2.41 -2.87
N ALA A 80 4.40 -2.16 -4.14
CA ALA A 80 4.11 -0.83 -4.65
C ALA A 80 2.60 -0.66 -4.79
N THR A 81 2.12 0.55 -4.57
CA THR A 81 0.75 0.96 -4.87
C THR A 81 0.75 2.27 -5.63
N GLY A 82 -0.30 2.51 -6.40
CA GLY A 82 -0.54 3.78 -7.08
C GLY A 82 -1.62 4.57 -6.35
N TYR A 83 -1.39 5.88 -6.22
CA TYR A 83 -2.42 6.81 -5.78
C TYR A 83 -2.81 7.68 -6.97
N ASN A 84 -4.07 7.69 -7.31
CA ASN A 84 -4.61 8.61 -8.32
C ASN A 84 -4.90 9.95 -7.65
N GLY A 85 -4.59 11.04 -8.35
CA GLY A 85 -5.05 12.36 -7.92
C GLY A 85 -6.58 12.44 -7.96
N GLY A 86 -7.18 12.99 -6.92
CA GLY A 86 -8.61 13.12 -6.79
C GLY A 86 -9.15 12.51 -5.50
N VAL A 87 -10.45 12.25 -5.45
CA VAL A 87 -11.08 11.61 -4.30
C VAL A 87 -10.60 10.16 -4.23
N TYR A 88 -9.98 9.82 -3.12
CA TYR A 88 -9.48 8.48 -2.85
C TYR A 88 -10.53 7.72 -2.04
N ASP A 89 -11.05 6.64 -2.61
CA ASP A 89 -12.03 5.78 -1.96
C ASP A 89 -11.32 4.66 -1.19
N GLU A 90 -11.30 4.78 0.12
CA GLU A 90 -10.75 3.80 1.05
C GLU A 90 -11.81 2.86 1.65
N SER A 91 -13.09 3.02 1.28
CA SER A 91 -14.21 2.37 1.97
C SER A 91 -14.09 0.85 2.05
N TYR A 92 -13.55 0.21 1.02
CA TYR A 92 -13.41 -1.25 0.99
C TYR A 92 -12.04 -1.76 1.46
N ASN A 93 -11.05 -0.89 1.60
CA ASN A 93 -9.71 -1.30 2.04
C ASN A 93 -9.70 -1.81 3.48
N TRP A 94 -10.65 -1.37 4.30
CA TRP A 94 -10.75 -1.72 5.72
C TRP A 94 -12.07 -2.42 6.08
N THR A 95 -12.83 -2.84 5.09
CA THR A 95 -14.16 -3.42 5.29
C THR A 95 -14.14 -4.63 6.22
N LEU A 96 -15.16 -4.70 7.08
CA LEU A 96 -15.44 -5.87 7.94
C LEU A 96 -16.54 -6.76 7.36
N ASP A 97 -17.10 -6.40 6.21
CA ASP A 97 -18.12 -7.19 5.55
C ASP A 97 -17.51 -8.47 4.95
N PRO A 98 -17.96 -9.67 5.40
CA PRO A 98 -17.43 -10.94 4.91
C PRO A 98 -17.55 -11.12 3.39
N GLU A 99 -18.59 -10.58 2.77
CA GLU A 99 -18.82 -10.71 1.32
C GLU A 99 -17.71 -9.98 0.53
N TYR A 100 -17.33 -8.79 0.95
CA TYR A 100 -16.24 -8.04 0.32
C TYR A 100 -14.87 -8.63 0.65
N ILE A 101 -14.67 -9.16 1.86
CA ILE A 101 -13.43 -9.85 2.24
C ILE A 101 -13.22 -11.09 1.37
N GLU A 102 -14.27 -11.88 1.11
CA GLU A 102 -14.20 -13.04 0.19
C GLU A 102 -13.88 -12.65 -1.25
N GLN A 103 -14.20 -11.42 -1.66
CA GLN A 103 -13.84 -10.85 -2.96
C GLN A 103 -12.41 -10.30 -3.00
N GLY A 104 -11.64 -10.42 -1.92
CA GLY A 104 -10.24 -9.99 -1.84
C GLY A 104 -10.07 -8.54 -1.39
N MET A 105 -11.09 -7.91 -0.82
CA MET A 105 -10.94 -6.61 -0.15
C MET A 105 -10.30 -6.78 1.23
N ASN A 106 -9.89 -5.66 1.86
CA ASN A 106 -9.17 -5.66 3.13
C ASN A 106 -7.94 -6.60 3.13
N VAL A 107 -7.09 -6.44 2.11
CA VAL A 107 -5.90 -7.30 1.88
C VAL A 107 -4.90 -7.28 3.04
N GLN A 108 -4.93 -6.26 3.88
CA GLN A 108 -4.12 -6.15 5.09
C GLN A 108 -4.66 -7.04 6.23
N HIS A 109 -5.86 -7.58 6.09
CA HIS A 109 -6.56 -8.34 7.12
C HIS A 109 -6.61 -7.61 8.47
N LEU A 110 -6.79 -6.29 8.41
CA LEU A 110 -6.95 -5.44 9.58
C LEU A 110 -8.44 -5.29 9.90
N TYR A 111 -8.82 -5.77 11.08
CA TYR A 111 -10.24 -5.82 11.50
C TYR A 111 -10.49 -4.77 12.60
N ASP A 112 -10.62 -3.50 12.19
CA ASP A 112 -10.88 -2.38 13.08
C ASP A 112 -12.20 -1.68 12.72
N LYS A 113 -13.15 -1.67 13.66
CA LYS A 113 -14.51 -1.14 13.45
C LYS A 113 -14.55 0.37 13.25
N GLU A 114 -13.61 1.10 13.86
CA GLU A 114 -13.57 2.54 13.74
C GLU A 114 -13.01 2.95 12.39
N LEU A 115 -11.94 2.30 11.93
CA LEU A 115 -11.36 2.57 10.63
C LEU A 115 -12.32 2.21 9.48
N ASP A 116 -12.99 1.05 9.56
CA ASP A 116 -14.05 0.64 8.64
C ASP A 116 -15.16 1.69 8.56
N LYS A 117 -15.69 2.10 9.72
CA LYS A 117 -16.75 3.11 9.77
C LYS A 117 -16.30 4.46 9.19
N LEU A 118 -15.13 4.95 9.56
CA LEU A 118 -14.62 6.24 9.09
C LEU A 118 -14.43 6.26 7.58
N SER A 119 -13.86 5.18 7.02
CA SER A 119 -13.67 5.07 5.57
C SER A 119 -15.00 5.02 4.80
N MET A 120 -16.00 4.31 5.33
CA MET A 120 -17.35 4.27 4.75
C MET A 120 -18.07 5.62 4.88
N ASP A 121 -17.99 6.28 6.03
CA ASP A 121 -18.63 7.57 6.26
C ASP A 121 -18.07 8.67 5.34
N MET A 122 -16.77 8.66 5.04
CA MET A 122 -16.17 9.63 4.11
C MET A 122 -16.74 9.53 2.69
N VAL A 123 -17.14 8.33 2.27
CA VAL A 123 -17.64 8.11 0.90
C VAL A 123 -19.16 8.21 0.84
N TYR A 124 -19.87 7.65 1.80
CA TYR A 124 -21.32 7.50 1.76
C TYR A 124 -22.08 8.35 2.79
N GLY A 125 -21.39 8.92 3.76
CA GLY A 125 -21.99 9.69 4.86
C GLY A 125 -21.85 11.21 4.74
N VAL A 126 -21.24 11.71 3.65
CA VAL A 126 -21.04 13.15 3.42
C VAL A 126 -21.92 13.62 2.26
N GLU A 127 -22.66 14.69 2.47
CA GLU A 127 -23.44 15.31 1.38
C GLU A 127 -22.50 15.99 0.37
N PRO A 128 -22.90 16.06 -0.92
CA PRO A 128 -22.17 16.83 -1.91
C PRO A 128 -21.91 18.27 -1.43
N ASP A 129 -20.69 18.76 -1.61
CA ASP A 129 -20.22 20.09 -1.20
C ASP A 129 -20.08 20.32 0.32
N ASP A 130 -20.26 19.31 1.18
CA ASP A 130 -19.97 19.40 2.62
C ASP A 130 -18.50 19.07 2.92
N GLU A 131 -17.62 19.94 2.45
CA GLU A 131 -16.17 19.82 2.67
C GLU A 131 -15.79 19.77 4.16
N ALA A 132 -16.52 20.50 5.00
CA ALA A 132 -16.22 20.59 6.43
C ALA A 132 -16.40 19.24 7.13
N THR A 133 -17.50 18.54 6.86
CA THR A 133 -17.75 17.19 7.38
C THR A 133 -16.74 16.19 6.83
N TYR A 134 -16.40 16.27 5.53
CA TYR A 134 -15.40 15.41 4.92
C TYR A 134 -14.02 15.57 5.59
N LEU A 135 -13.56 16.81 5.82
CA LEU A 135 -12.26 17.08 6.43
C LEU A 135 -12.20 16.61 7.90
N ASP A 136 -13.30 16.74 8.67
CA ASP A 136 -13.39 16.23 10.05
C ASP A 136 -13.29 14.69 10.07
N LEU A 137 -13.95 14.00 9.16
CA LEU A 137 -13.86 12.55 9.03
C LEU A 137 -12.45 12.11 8.57
N TRP A 138 -11.87 12.85 7.62
CA TRP A 138 -10.52 12.59 7.13
C TRP A 138 -9.47 12.73 8.24
N GLU A 139 -9.56 13.78 9.07
CA GLU A 139 -8.66 13.94 10.22
C GLU A 139 -8.74 12.76 11.18
N LYS A 140 -9.95 12.33 11.54
CA LYS A 140 -10.18 11.16 12.40
C LYS A 140 -9.65 9.88 11.79
N TYR A 141 -9.90 9.69 10.49
CA TYR A 141 -9.40 8.54 9.72
C TYR A 141 -7.86 8.47 9.75
N ILE A 142 -7.18 9.57 9.47
CA ILE A 142 -5.71 9.62 9.47
C ILE A 142 -5.13 9.37 10.87
N ILE A 143 -5.75 9.91 11.92
CA ILE A 143 -5.34 9.64 13.31
C ILE A 143 -5.45 8.14 13.60
N ARG A 144 -6.61 7.54 13.32
CA ARG A 144 -6.83 6.11 13.56
C ARG A 144 -5.90 5.23 12.73
N TRP A 145 -5.71 5.57 11.46
CA TRP A 145 -4.78 4.88 10.57
C TRP A 145 -3.34 4.92 11.12
N ASN A 146 -2.88 6.05 11.61
CA ASN A 146 -1.55 6.19 12.22
C ASN A 146 -1.40 5.39 13.52
N GLU A 147 -2.45 5.27 14.32
CA GLU A 147 -2.44 4.43 15.54
C GLU A 147 -2.26 2.94 15.20
N LEU A 148 -2.92 2.48 14.16
CA LEU A 148 -2.91 1.08 13.71
C LEU A 148 -1.70 0.74 12.83
N LEU A 149 -1.19 1.73 12.11
CA LEU A 149 -0.05 1.66 11.19
C LEU A 149 -0.09 0.45 10.24
N PRO A 150 -1.15 0.26 9.46
CA PRO A 150 -1.29 -0.90 8.57
C PRO A 150 -0.28 -0.93 7.45
N MET A 151 0.26 0.22 7.07
CA MET A 151 1.30 0.37 6.06
C MET A 151 2.36 1.37 6.51
N VAL A 152 3.59 1.13 6.11
CA VAL A 152 4.71 2.06 6.32
C VAL A 152 5.15 2.58 4.95
N PRO A 153 4.83 3.83 4.59
CA PRO A 153 5.30 4.44 3.35
C PRO A 153 6.84 4.54 3.36
N LEU A 154 7.49 4.07 2.32
CA LEU A 154 8.94 4.04 2.23
C LEU A 154 9.47 5.15 1.33
N TYR A 155 8.97 5.23 0.10
CA TYR A 155 9.38 6.22 -0.90
C TYR A 155 8.35 6.30 -2.02
N SER A 156 8.42 7.36 -2.79
CA SER A 156 7.68 7.51 -4.04
C SER A 156 8.65 7.53 -5.21
N ASN A 157 8.29 6.85 -6.29
CA ASN A 157 9.06 6.91 -7.53
C ASN A 157 8.92 8.29 -8.20
N ILE A 158 10.00 8.74 -8.81
CA ILE A 158 9.96 9.86 -9.75
C ILE A 158 9.94 9.25 -11.15
N TYR A 159 8.89 9.55 -11.89
CA TYR A 159 8.76 9.12 -13.29
C TYR A 159 9.23 10.23 -14.22
N VAL A 160 9.87 9.83 -15.30
CA VAL A 160 10.31 10.73 -16.37
C VAL A 160 9.75 10.20 -17.67
N THR A 161 8.95 11.03 -18.36
CA THR A 161 8.43 10.73 -19.68
C THR A 161 9.36 11.32 -20.74
N VAL A 162 9.80 10.50 -21.67
CA VAL A 162 10.65 10.90 -22.79
C VAL A 162 9.86 10.78 -24.08
N TYR A 163 9.72 11.89 -24.81
CA TYR A 163 9.03 11.94 -26.09
C TYR A 163 9.83 12.76 -27.10
N PRO A 164 9.64 12.53 -28.41
CA PRO A 164 10.39 13.26 -29.45
C PRO A 164 9.99 14.73 -29.50
N ASN A 165 10.93 15.58 -29.89
CA ASN A 165 10.70 17.02 -30.04
C ASN A 165 9.75 17.41 -31.18
N THR A 166 9.24 16.43 -31.92
CA THR A 166 8.20 16.54 -32.93
C THR A 166 6.79 16.53 -32.34
N ILE A 167 6.67 16.29 -31.04
CA ILE A 167 5.41 16.38 -30.29
C ILE A 167 5.44 17.66 -29.49
N ASP A 168 4.42 18.47 -29.63
CA ASP A 168 4.22 19.71 -28.87
C ASP A 168 2.93 19.60 -28.02
N ASN A 169 2.81 20.46 -27.01
CA ASN A 169 1.68 20.51 -26.09
C ASN A 169 1.41 19.20 -25.35
N TYR A 170 2.45 18.41 -25.08
CA TYR A 170 2.37 17.21 -24.26
C TYR A 170 2.82 17.55 -22.84
N ALA A 171 1.92 17.39 -21.86
CA ALA A 171 2.21 17.61 -20.45
C ALA A 171 1.47 16.60 -19.59
N GLU A 172 2.20 15.96 -18.68
CA GLU A 172 1.69 15.05 -17.66
C GLU A 172 1.92 15.62 -16.28
N ASP A 173 1.01 15.34 -15.37
CA ASP A 173 1.17 15.56 -13.93
C ASP A 173 0.43 14.48 -13.13
N SER A 174 0.31 14.62 -11.83
CA SER A 174 -0.35 13.63 -10.96
C SER A 174 -1.85 13.44 -11.22
N PHE A 175 -2.49 14.41 -11.87
CA PHE A 175 -3.92 14.40 -12.21
C PHE A 175 -4.19 14.22 -13.71
N TRP A 176 -3.13 14.33 -14.51
CA TRP A 176 -3.20 14.40 -15.95
C TRP A 176 -2.21 13.43 -16.59
N GLY A 177 -2.53 12.14 -16.55
CA GLY A 177 -1.70 11.08 -17.09
C GLY A 177 -1.66 11.02 -18.62
N PHE A 178 -0.92 10.06 -19.15
CA PHE A 178 -0.73 9.85 -20.58
C PHE A 178 -2.03 9.87 -21.38
N GLU A 179 -3.08 9.22 -20.92
CA GLU A 179 -4.37 9.07 -21.62
C GLU A 179 -5.03 10.43 -21.92
N ARG A 180 -4.81 11.41 -21.04
CA ARG A 180 -5.33 12.76 -21.20
C ARG A 180 -4.33 13.65 -21.95
N ALA A 181 -3.06 13.59 -21.59
CA ALA A 181 -2.02 14.39 -22.19
C ALA A 181 -1.92 14.19 -23.71
N ILE A 182 -2.07 12.93 -24.18
CA ILE A 182 -1.99 12.61 -25.62
C ILE A 182 -3.14 13.21 -26.45
N LEU A 183 -4.30 13.47 -25.85
CA LEU A 183 -5.43 14.08 -26.54
C LEU A 183 -5.18 15.54 -26.93
N TYR A 184 -4.27 16.21 -26.25
CA TYR A 184 -3.92 17.62 -26.47
C TYR A 184 -2.57 17.78 -27.15
N ALA A 185 -1.84 16.69 -27.35
CA ALA A 185 -0.56 16.70 -28.03
C ALA A 185 -0.74 16.94 -29.54
N ASN A 186 0.19 17.67 -30.13
CA ASN A 186 0.21 17.99 -31.51
C ASN A 186 1.48 17.47 -32.17
N TRP A 187 1.35 16.95 -33.38
CA TRP A 187 2.50 16.67 -34.25
C TRP A 187 2.95 17.93 -34.98
N VAL A 188 4.18 18.37 -34.72
CA VAL A 188 4.74 19.59 -35.32
C VAL A 188 5.75 19.32 -36.46
N GLY A 189 5.93 18.06 -36.84
CA GLY A 189 6.85 17.63 -37.89
C GLY A 189 8.32 17.59 -37.43
N THR A 190 9.20 17.18 -38.32
CA THR A 190 10.64 17.24 -38.08
C THR A 190 11.13 18.69 -38.17
N LYS A 191 11.60 19.22 -37.06
CA LYS A 191 12.38 20.48 -37.05
C LYS A 191 13.77 20.26 -37.60
#